data_67da8ef183bd3417e15ee2d36209bf57
#
_entry.id   67da8ef183bd3417e15ee2d36209bf57
#
_cell.length_a   1.000
_cell.length_b   1.000
_cell.length_c   1.000
_cell.angle_alpha   90.00
_cell.angle_beta   90.00
_cell.angle_gamma   90.00
#
_symmetry.space_group_name_H-M   'P 1'
#
loop_
_entity.id
_entity.type
_entity.pdbx_description
1 polymer ?
#
loop_
_entity_poly.entity_id
_entity_poly.type
_entity_poly.pdbx_seq_one_letter_code
_entity_poly.pdbx_strand_id
1 'polypeptide(L)'
;LKDDAWHQTSGSFWTARSYAKLGRYDDINFWLKRASNNPNSFYGMLALEILGVDEKIEWVEHTNLNKNNSTILNIPAGKRIQTLIQVGFADELEKEIVHINSILNREVAKESIQIAENFDLAYTQLKIVNKLEQFGMDVPTYLYYPTSVWKPRDGYKLEKELLHAFMHQESMFNITAKSKDGAIGLMQVLPSTAKFITSSKDVKRSNSNILKNPEINLEVGQEYLTYLLDLEQVSRNLIFLATAYNGGPGNLQKWKNETNYMDDS
;
A
#
# COMPACT_ATOMS: atom_id res chain seq x y z
N LEU A 1 -2.02 -7.84 -22.63
CA LEU A 1 -1.25 -6.60 -22.77
C LEU A 1 -1.68 -5.49 -21.77
N LYS A 2 -2.20 -5.91 -20.58
CA LYS A 2 -2.49 -4.97 -19.47
C LYS A 2 -1.24 -4.63 -18.62
N ASP A 3 -0.12 -5.31 -18.83
CA ASP A 3 1.19 -4.98 -18.20
C ASP A 3 1.83 -3.72 -18.78
N ASP A 4 1.12 -3.02 -19.65
CA ASP A 4 1.71 -1.98 -20.47
C ASP A 4 1.60 -0.57 -19.85
N ALA A 5 0.61 -0.32 -18.99
CA ALA A 5 0.39 1.03 -18.44
C ALA A 5 1.57 1.49 -17.56
N TRP A 6 2.10 0.60 -16.69
CA TRP A 6 3.24 0.93 -15.84
C TRP A 6 4.52 1.13 -16.68
N HIS A 7 4.80 0.26 -17.64
CA HIS A 7 5.95 0.36 -18.53
C HIS A 7 5.85 1.59 -19.44
N GLN A 8 4.65 1.91 -19.96
CA GLN A 8 4.42 3.12 -20.75
C GLN A 8 4.64 4.38 -19.92
N THR A 9 4.16 4.40 -18.68
CA THR A 9 4.32 5.53 -17.78
C THR A 9 5.78 5.75 -17.42
N SER A 10 6.48 4.71 -16.97
CA SER A 10 7.90 4.78 -16.64
C SER A 10 8.76 5.14 -17.85
N GLY A 11 8.50 4.49 -18.99
CA GLY A 11 9.20 4.80 -20.25
C GLY A 11 8.99 6.25 -20.70
N SER A 12 7.77 6.78 -20.58
CA SER A 12 7.46 8.18 -20.90
C SER A 12 8.21 9.14 -19.97
N PHE A 13 8.18 8.88 -18.67
CA PHE A 13 8.90 9.70 -17.69
C PHE A 13 10.41 9.74 -17.96
N TRP A 14 11.04 8.57 -18.14
CA TRP A 14 12.47 8.50 -18.42
C TRP A 14 12.85 9.09 -19.78
N THR A 15 11.94 9.06 -20.77
CA THR A 15 12.14 9.77 -22.04
C THR A 15 12.16 11.27 -21.82
N ALA A 16 11.25 11.84 -21.04
CA ALA A 16 11.26 13.26 -20.66
C ALA A 16 12.59 13.64 -19.98
N ARG A 17 13.05 12.83 -19.01
CA ARG A 17 14.34 13.03 -18.33
C ARG A 17 15.53 12.99 -19.30
N SER A 18 15.51 12.09 -20.27
CA SER A 18 16.56 11.99 -21.29
C SER A 18 16.58 13.21 -22.20
N TYR A 19 15.43 13.70 -22.63
CA TYR A 19 15.34 14.93 -23.41
C TYR A 19 15.83 16.17 -22.63
N ALA A 20 15.51 16.24 -21.33
CA ALA A 20 16.04 17.30 -20.46
C ALA A 20 17.56 17.31 -20.43
N LYS A 21 18.20 16.13 -20.26
CA LYS A 21 19.68 16.01 -20.29
C LYS A 21 20.32 16.36 -21.65
N LEU A 22 19.58 16.17 -22.73
CA LEU A 22 20.01 16.50 -24.09
C LEU A 22 19.72 17.96 -24.48
N GLY A 23 19.13 18.77 -23.60
CA GLY A 23 18.72 20.15 -23.87
C GLY A 23 17.56 20.29 -24.87
N ARG A 24 16.80 19.21 -25.11
CA ARG A 24 15.64 19.19 -26.04
C ARG A 24 14.35 19.48 -25.28
N TYR A 25 14.16 20.72 -24.89
CA TYR A 25 13.09 21.12 -23.97
C TYR A 25 11.67 21.05 -24.57
N ASP A 26 11.54 21.16 -25.89
CA ASP A 26 10.25 21.17 -26.60
C ASP A 26 9.47 19.84 -26.45
N ASP A 27 10.19 18.72 -26.33
CA ASP A 27 9.60 17.39 -26.23
C ASP A 27 9.26 16.98 -24.79
N ILE A 28 9.80 17.67 -23.78
CA ILE A 28 9.68 17.28 -22.36
C ILE A 28 8.21 17.26 -21.93
N ASN A 29 7.48 18.33 -22.19
CA ASN A 29 6.08 18.48 -21.78
C ASN A 29 5.17 17.42 -22.41
N PHE A 30 5.44 17.03 -23.65
CA PHE A 30 4.70 15.94 -24.30
C PHE A 30 4.87 14.62 -23.55
N TRP A 31 6.10 14.26 -23.20
CA TRP A 31 6.39 12.99 -22.52
C TRP A 31 5.94 13.00 -21.07
N LEU A 32 6.05 14.13 -20.35
CA LEU A 32 5.51 14.26 -18.99
C LEU A 32 3.98 14.14 -18.99
N LYS A 33 3.26 14.81 -19.90
CA LYS A 33 1.82 14.64 -20.05
C LYS A 33 1.42 13.20 -20.36
N ARG A 34 2.23 12.50 -21.16
CA ARG A 34 1.98 11.08 -21.42
C ARG A 34 2.17 10.21 -20.17
N ALA A 35 3.17 10.50 -19.36
CA ALA A 35 3.39 9.82 -18.09
C ALA A 35 2.28 10.12 -17.09
N SER A 36 1.77 11.36 -17.03
CA SER A 36 0.70 11.77 -16.11
C SER A 36 -0.68 11.17 -16.40
N ASN A 37 -0.87 10.52 -17.54
CA ASN A 37 -2.11 9.78 -17.84
C ASN A 37 -2.38 8.60 -16.90
N ASN A 38 -1.41 8.20 -16.09
CA ASN A 38 -1.58 7.20 -15.03
C ASN A 38 -1.19 7.82 -13.67
N PRO A 39 -2.04 8.70 -13.11
CA PRO A 39 -1.73 9.50 -11.93
C PRO A 39 -1.47 8.67 -10.67
N ASN A 40 -2.06 7.47 -10.59
CA ASN A 40 -1.90 6.56 -9.44
C ASN A 40 -0.58 5.77 -9.46
N SER A 41 0.29 5.98 -10.46
CA SER A 41 1.61 5.36 -10.51
C SER A 41 2.69 6.31 -10.01
N PHE A 42 3.80 5.76 -9.50
CA PHE A 42 4.94 6.55 -9.02
C PHE A 42 5.45 7.56 -10.08
N TYR A 43 5.66 7.10 -11.31
CA TYR A 43 6.14 8.00 -12.38
C TYR A 43 5.07 8.96 -12.89
N GLY A 44 3.79 8.60 -12.78
CA GLY A 44 2.68 9.49 -13.09
C GLY A 44 2.59 10.64 -12.10
N MET A 45 2.69 10.35 -10.80
CA MET A 45 2.74 11.37 -9.74
C MET A 45 3.94 12.30 -9.90
N LEU A 46 5.15 11.75 -10.16
CA LEU A 46 6.33 12.59 -10.44
C LEU A 46 6.15 13.48 -11.67
N ALA A 47 5.49 12.98 -12.71
CA ALA A 47 5.22 13.78 -13.91
C ALA A 47 4.24 14.90 -13.62
N LEU A 48 3.18 14.67 -12.83
CA LEU A 48 2.23 15.70 -12.39
C LEU A 48 2.93 16.78 -11.57
N GLU A 49 3.77 16.39 -10.61
CA GLU A 49 4.57 17.29 -9.79
C GLU A 49 5.45 18.21 -10.67
N ILE A 50 6.21 17.64 -11.63
CA ILE A 50 7.05 18.41 -12.54
C ILE A 50 6.22 19.34 -13.45
N LEU A 51 5.02 18.93 -13.83
CA LEU A 51 4.11 19.76 -14.62
C LEU A 51 3.42 20.86 -13.77
N GLY A 52 3.61 20.88 -12.46
CA GLY A 52 2.94 21.81 -11.55
C GLY A 52 1.44 21.56 -11.43
N VAL A 53 0.98 20.34 -11.69
CA VAL A 53 -0.43 19.94 -11.56
C VAL A 53 -0.63 19.35 -10.17
N ASP A 54 -1.33 20.08 -9.31
CA ASP A 54 -1.74 19.63 -7.98
C ASP A 54 -3.02 18.80 -8.12
N GLU A 55 -2.87 17.49 -8.30
CA GLU A 55 -4.00 16.57 -8.33
C GLU A 55 -4.38 16.21 -6.90
N LYS A 56 -5.40 16.91 -6.39
CA LYS A 56 -5.93 16.61 -5.04
C LYS A 56 -6.78 15.35 -5.08
N ILE A 57 -6.46 14.42 -4.19
CA ILE A 57 -7.33 13.28 -3.95
C ILE A 57 -8.61 13.80 -3.28
N GLU A 58 -9.73 13.68 -3.97
CA GLU A 58 -11.03 13.98 -3.37
C GLU A 58 -11.41 12.84 -2.43
N TRP A 59 -11.25 13.10 -1.14
CA TRP A 59 -11.70 12.18 -0.09
C TRP A 59 -13.21 12.31 0.09
N VAL A 60 -13.92 11.21 -0.10
CA VAL A 60 -15.38 11.17 0.08
C VAL A 60 -15.68 10.62 1.47
N GLU A 61 -16.60 11.28 2.20
CA GLU A 61 -17.10 10.74 3.47
C GLU A 61 -17.86 9.42 3.21
N HIS A 62 -17.61 8.45 4.06
CA HIS A 62 -18.23 7.12 3.96
C HIS A 62 -19.75 7.23 4.00
N THR A 63 -20.42 6.75 2.95
CA THR A 63 -21.89 6.69 2.92
C THR A 63 -22.37 5.45 3.65
N ASN A 64 -23.35 5.65 4.54
CA ASN A 64 -23.99 4.52 5.23
C ASN A 64 -24.68 3.60 4.22
N LEU A 65 -24.49 2.27 4.39
CA LEU A 65 -25.20 1.27 3.63
C LEU A 65 -26.73 1.47 3.75
N ASN A 66 -27.37 1.66 2.62
CA ASN A 66 -28.83 1.74 2.59
C ASN A 66 -29.42 0.32 2.71
N LYS A 67 -29.82 -0.06 3.94
CA LYS A 67 -30.33 -1.40 4.26
C LYS A 67 -31.56 -1.82 3.45
N ASN A 68 -32.31 -0.86 2.92
CA ASN A 68 -33.59 -1.14 2.25
C ASN A 68 -33.44 -1.57 0.79
N ASN A 69 -32.29 -1.30 0.15
CA ASN A 69 -32.04 -1.61 -1.27
C ASN A 69 -30.75 -2.41 -1.49
N SER A 70 -30.28 -3.14 -0.50
CA SER A 70 -29.01 -3.86 -0.60
C SER A 70 -29.16 -5.15 -1.39
N THR A 71 -28.44 -5.26 -2.49
CA THR A 71 -28.33 -6.48 -3.30
C THR A 71 -27.57 -7.58 -2.55
N ILE A 72 -26.55 -7.19 -1.76
CA ILE A 72 -25.73 -8.12 -1.00
C ILE A 72 -26.54 -8.82 0.10
N LEU A 73 -27.49 -8.12 0.73
CA LEU A 73 -28.31 -8.70 1.79
C LEU A 73 -29.33 -9.73 1.25
N ASN A 74 -29.61 -9.72 -0.04
CA ASN A 74 -30.55 -10.66 -0.68
C ASN A 74 -29.90 -11.99 -1.08
N ILE A 75 -28.58 -12.12 -0.97
CA ILE A 75 -27.89 -13.39 -1.20
C ILE A 75 -27.60 -14.11 0.12
N PRO A 76 -27.50 -15.46 0.16
CA PRO A 76 -27.25 -16.22 1.39
C PRO A 76 -25.98 -15.76 2.15
N ALA A 77 -24.93 -15.38 1.43
CA ALA A 77 -23.71 -14.84 2.00
C ALA A 77 -23.93 -13.48 2.68
N GLY A 78 -24.82 -12.64 2.15
CA GLY A 78 -25.14 -11.34 2.73
C GLY A 78 -25.77 -11.44 4.13
N LYS A 79 -26.55 -12.49 4.40
CA LYS A 79 -27.09 -12.75 5.75
C LYS A 79 -25.96 -13.07 6.74
N ARG A 80 -24.94 -13.82 6.32
CA ARG A 80 -23.76 -14.08 7.15
C ARG A 80 -22.97 -12.80 7.40
N ILE A 81 -22.74 -11.99 6.37
CA ILE A 81 -22.11 -10.67 6.48
C ILE A 81 -22.85 -9.81 7.48
N GLN A 82 -24.17 -9.69 7.38
CA GLN A 82 -24.98 -8.91 8.31
C GLN A 82 -24.84 -9.39 9.76
N THR A 83 -24.83 -10.71 9.97
CA THR A 83 -24.63 -11.29 11.31
C THR A 83 -23.22 -10.98 11.82
N LEU A 84 -22.18 -11.13 11.00
CA LEU A 84 -20.79 -10.85 11.37
C LEU A 84 -20.59 -9.37 11.74
N ILE A 85 -21.23 -8.46 11.01
CA ILE A 85 -21.28 -7.03 11.33
C ILE A 85 -21.91 -6.80 12.71
N GLN A 86 -23.05 -7.47 13.00
CA GLN A 86 -23.78 -7.29 14.27
C GLN A 86 -22.98 -7.78 15.48
N VAL A 87 -22.21 -8.87 15.33
CA VAL A 87 -21.41 -9.46 16.41
C VAL A 87 -19.98 -8.92 16.47
N GLY A 88 -19.56 -8.09 15.52
CA GLY A 88 -18.24 -7.44 15.53
C GLY A 88 -17.06 -8.35 15.20
N PHE A 89 -17.29 -9.46 14.48
CA PHE A 89 -16.22 -10.38 14.05
C PHE A 89 -15.59 -9.92 12.73
N ALA A 90 -14.64 -8.99 12.81
CA ALA A 90 -14.00 -8.38 11.65
C ALA A 90 -13.22 -9.38 10.77
N ASP A 91 -12.49 -10.32 11.38
CA ASP A 91 -11.69 -11.32 10.64
C ASP A 91 -12.56 -12.27 9.82
N GLU A 92 -13.69 -12.72 10.39
CA GLU A 92 -14.66 -13.57 9.70
C GLU A 92 -15.42 -12.78 8.63
N LEU A 93 -15.73 -11.53 8.91
CA LEU A 93 -16.34 -10.61 7.94
C LEU A 93 -15.43 -10.43 6.72
N GLU A 94 -14.14 -10.20 6.93
CA GLU A 94 -13.17 -10.07 5.85
C GLU A 94 -13.11 -11.33 4.99
N LYS A 95 -13.02 -12.51 5.60
CA LYS A 95 -13.02 -13.81 4.90
C LYS A 95 -14.28 -14.02 4.07
N GLU A 96 -15.45 -13.68 4.63
CA GLU A 96 -16.72 -13.84 3.94
C GLU A 96 -16.83 -12.89 2.74
N ILE A 97 -16.42 -11.64 2.87
CA ILE A 97 -16.42 -10.68 1.75
C ILE A 97 -15.41 -11.09 0.66
N VAL A 98 -14.21 -11.54 1.05
CA VAL A 98 -13.22 -12.06 0.09
C VAL A 98 -13.75 -13.29 -0.65
N HIS A 99 -14.48 -14.18 0.03
CA HIS A 99 -15.13 -15.34 -0.59
C HIS A 99 -16.17 -14.91 -1.62
N ILE A 100 -17.06 -13.98 -1.27
CA ILE A 100 -18.05 -13.42 -2.18
C ILE A 100 -17.38 -12.73 -3.36
N ASN A 101 -16.22 -12.11 -3.16
CA ASN A 101 -15.49 -11.41 -4.21
C ASN A 101 -15.17 -12.30 -5.42
N SER A 102 -15.09 -13.62 -5.24
CA SER A 102 -14.94 -14.58 -6.34
C SER A 102 -16.18 -14.73 -7.23
N ILE A 103 -17.38 -14.37 -6.70
CA ILE A 103 -18.71 -14.54 -7.34
C ILE A 103 -19.36 -13.18 -7.66
N LEU A 104 -18.66 -12.06 -7.42
CA LEU A 104 -19.22 -10.71 -7.51
C LEU A 104 -19.67 -10.34 -8.91
N ASN A 105 -20.92 -9.84 -9.00
CA ASN A 105 -21.32 -8.93 -10.05
C ASN A 105 -21.00 -7.47 -9.66
N ARG A 106 -21.16 -6.55 -10.61
CA ARG A 106 -20.83 -5.13 -10.44
C ARG A 106 -21.53 -4.48 -9.22
N GLU A 107 -22.80 -4.78 -9.00
CA GLU A 107 -23.59 -4.16 -7.93
C GLU A 107 -23.17 -4.67 -6.54
N VAL A 108 -22.95 -5.97 -6.41
CA VAL A 108 -22.43 -6.57 -5.17
C VAL A 108 -21.04 -6.06 -4.85
N ALA A 109 -20.19 -5.81 -5.86
CA ALA A 109 -18.86 -5.24 -5.66
C ALA A 109 -18.93 -3.82 -5.09
N LYS A 110 -19.83 -2.96 -5.60
CA LYS A 110 -20.05 -1.59 -5.09
C LYS A 110 -20.51 -1.58 -3.63
N GLU A 111 -21.44 -2.46 -3.26
CA GLU A 111 -21.90 -2.55 -1.87
C GLU A 111 -20.81 -3.12 -0.95
N SER A 112 -20.04 -4.10 -1.44
CA SER A 112 -18.94 -4.71 -0.67
C SER A 112 -17.85 -3.70 -0.35
N ILE A 113 -17.55 -2.73 -1.25
CA ILE A 113 -16.56 -1.70 -0.99
C ILE A 113 -17.01 -0.77 0.15
N GLN A 114 -18.30 -0.40 0.18
CA GLN A 114 -18.84 0.40 1.28
C GLN A 114 -18.74 -0.32 2.63
N ILE A 115 -18.94 -1.65 2.65
CA ILE A 115 -18.73 -2.44 3.86
C ILE A 115 -17.26 -2.42 4.27
N ALA A 116 -16.35 -2.65 3.31
CA ALA A 116 -14.92 -2.67 3.58
C ALA A 116 -14.42 -1.34 4.14
N GLU A 117 -14.90 -0.20 3.59
CA GLU A 117 -14.59 1.14 4.09
C GLU A 117 -15.13 1.38 5.50
N ASN A 118 -16.41 1.05 5.75
CA ASN A 118 -17.05 1.28 7.05
C ASN A 118 -16.43 0.47 8.20
N PHE A 119 -15.71 -0.60 7.89
CA PHE A 119 -15.06 -1.49 8.86
C PHE A 119 -13.52 -1.47 8.75
N ASP A 120 -12.94 -0.50 8.03
CA ASP A 120 -11.48 -0.36 7.82
C ASP A 120 -10.80 -1.67 7.36
N LEU A 121 -11.49 -2.46 6.52
CA LEU A 121 -10.99 -3.73 5.97
C LEU A 121 -10.10 -3.47 4.76
N ALA A 122 -8.93 -2.91 4.99
CA ALA A 122 -8.01 -2.42 3.95
C ALA A 122 -7.65 -3.48 2.89
N TYR A 123 -7.33 -4.70 3.31
CA TYR A 123 -7.03 -5.81 2.39
C TYR A 123 -8.22 -6.12 1.47
N THR A 124 -9.40 -6.21 2.05
CA THR A 124 -10.64 -6.48 1.32
C THR A 124 -10.98 -5.34 0.36
N GLN A 125 -10.83 -4.09 0.80
CA GLN A 125 -11.04 -2.91 -0.06
C GLN A 125 -10.19 -2.99 -1.32
N LEU A 126 -8.90 -3.21 -1.21
CA LEU A 126 -7.99 -3.33 -2.36
C LEU A 126 -8.33 -4.52 -3.27
N LYS A 127 -8.77 -5.65 -2.70
CA LYS A 127 -9.26 -6.79 -3.50
C LYS A 127 -10.49 -6.43 -4.33
N ILE A 128 -11.42 -5.66 -3.76
CA ILE A 128 -12.62 -5.21 -4.46
C ILE A 128 -12.27 -4.17 -5.52
N VAL A 129 -11.40 -3.20 -5.23
CA VAL A 129 -10.89 -2.22 -6.19
C VAL A 129 -10.35 -2.91 -7.43
N ASN A 130 -9.44 -3.87 -7.26
CA ASN A 130 -8.90 -4.67 -8.37
C ASN A 130 -10.01 -5.38 -9.18
N LYS A 131 -11.08 -5.81 -8.51
CA LYS A 131 -12.21 -6.48 -9.18
C LYS A 131 -13.08 -5.49 -9.97
N LEU A 132 -13.32 -4.29 -9.42
CA LEU A 132 -14.03 -3.21 -10.11
C LEU A 132 -13.30 -2.79 -11.38
N GLU A 133 -11.97 -2.65 -11.33
CA GLU A 133 -11.15 -2.40 -12.51
C GLU A 133 -11.27 -3.50 -13.58
N GLN A 134 -11.28 -4.78 -13.15
CA GLN A 134 -11.49 -5.90 -14.08
C GLN A 134 -12.84 -5.84 -14.78
N PHE A 135 -13.85 -5.24 -14.14
CA PHE A 135 -15.15 -4.95 -14.77
C PHE A 135 -15.13 -3.71 -15.68
N GLY A 136 -13.96 -3.06 -15.84
CA GLY A 136 -13.82 -1.84 -16.64
C GLY A 136 -14.49 -0.63 -16.00
N MET A 137 -14.64 -0.62 -14.68
CA MET A 137 -15.19 0.51 -13.94
C MET A 137 -14.09 1.53 -13.64
N ASP A 138 -14.45 2.79 -13.74
CA ASP A 138 -13.64 3.87 -13.19
C ASP A 138 -13.74 3.84 -11.66
N VAL A 139 -12.57 3.75 -11.00
CA VAL A 139 -12.48 3.63 -9.55
C VAL A 139 -11.91 4.93 -9.00
N PRO A 140 -12.62 5.60 -8.08
CA PRO A 140 -12.10 6.81 -7.44
C PRO A 140 -10.75 6.59 -6.78
N THR A 141 -9.84 7.54 -6.96
CA THR A 141 -8.44 7.44 -6.51
C THR A 141 -8.31 7.15 -5.02
N TYR A 142 -9.16 7.72 -4.16
CA TYR A 142 -9.10 7.51 -2.71
C TYR A 142 -9.27 6.04 -2.30
N LEU A 143 -9.99 5.23 -3.10
CA LEU A 143 -10.20 3.81 -2.79
C LEU A 143 -8.94 2.95 -2.85
N TYR A 144 -7.88 3.44 -3.52
CA TYR A 144 -6.56 2.78 -3.52
C TYR A 144 -5.76 3.03 -2.25
N TYR A 145 -6.22 3.93 -1.37
CA TYR A 145 -5.54 4.31 -0.14
C TYR A 145 -6.40 4.02 1.11
N PRO A 146 -6.68 2.73 1.39
CA PRO A 146 -7.54 2.37 2.52
C PRO A 146 -6.88 2.67 3.86
N THR A 147 -7.72 2.90 4.86
CA THR A 147 -7.31 2.86 6.27
C THR A 147 -7.37 1.44 6.81
N SER A 148 -6.59 1.16 7.84
CA SER A 148 -6.54 -0.15 8.50
C SER A 148 -6.90 -0.03 9.98
N VAL A 149 -7.66 -0.99 10.50
CA VAL A 149 -7.93 -1.13 11.94
C VAL A 149 -6.67 -1.41 12.76
N TRP A 150 -5.66 -2.00 12.11
CA TRP A 150 -4.43 -2.41 12.78
C TRP A 150 -3.53 -1.22 13.06
N LYS A 151 -2.97 -1.20 14.27
CA LYS A 151 -2.02 -0.18 14.74
C LYS A 151 -0.89 -0.87 15.51
N PRO A 152 0.29 -0.23 15.63
CA PRO A 152 1.34 -0.74 16.49
C PRO A 152 0.82 -0.92 17.94
N ARG A 153 1.26 -1.96 18.62
CA ARG A 153 0.83 -2.30 19.98
C ARG A 153 1.00 -1.12 20.97
N ASP A 154 2.13 -0.43 20.88
CA ASP A 154 2.47 0.71 21.75
C ASP A 154 2.13 2.05 21.10
N GLY A 155 1.29 2.07 20.05
CA GLY A 155 0.88 3.26 19.31
C GLY A 155 1.87 3.70 18.24
N TYR A 156 1.48 4.76 17.51
CA TYR A 156 2.29 5.32 16.43
C TYR A 156 3.43 6.17 16.98
N LYS A 157 4.66 5.89 16.55
CA LYS A 157 5.89 6.67 16.80
C LYS A 157 6.39 7.39 15.54
N LEU A 158 5.87 6.98 14.40
CA LEU A 158 6.06 7.60 13.09
C LEU A 158 4.70 8.03 12.54
N GLU A 159 4.72 8.85 11.51
CA GLU A 159 3.50 9.25 10.79
C GLU A 159 2.70 8.00 10.37
N LYS A 160 1.40 8.02 10.66
CA LYS A 160 0.49 6.91 10.36
C LYS A 160 0.51 6.59 8.85
N GLU A 161 0.54 7.62 8.04
CA GLU A 161 0.55 7.56 6.58
C GLU A 161 1.78 6.82 6.06
N LEU A 162 2.93 7.03 6.69
CA LEU A 162 4.17 6.32 6.34
C LEU A 162 4.03 4.82 6.60
N LEU A 163 3.51 4.41 7.76
CA LEU A 163 3.27 3.00 8.05
C LEU A 163 2.27 2.37 7.07
N HIS A 164 1.19 3.10 6.74
CA HIS A 164 0.18 2.64 5.79
C HIS A 164 0.78 2.44 4.40
N ALA A 165 1.65 3.35 3.95
CA ALA A 165 2.35 3.21 2.67
C ALA A 165 3.21 1.94 2.62
N PHE A 166 3.93 1.63 3.70
CA PHE A 166 4.69 0.37 3.80
C PHE A 166 3.79 -0.86 3.87
N MET A 167 2.73 -0.85 4.68
CA MET A 167 1.75 -1.96 4.69
C MET A 167 1.14 -2.22 3.31
N HIS A 168 0.80 -1.16 2.60
CA HIS A 168 0.26 -1.27 1.25
C HIS A 168 1.26 -1.93 0.30
N GLN A 169 2.51 -1.46 0.29
CA GLN A 169 3.55 -1.98 -0.60
C GLN A 169 3.96 -3.41 -0.25
N GLU A 170 4.12 -3.73 1.03
CA GLU A 170 4.69 -4.99 1.50
C GLU A 170 3.70 -6.16 1.45
N SER A 171 2.44 -5.91 1.80
CA SER A 171 1.45 -6.98 1.95
C SER A 171 0.08 -6.68 1.34
N MET A 172 -0.15 -5.48 0.83
CA MET A 172 -1.50 -4.97 0.53
C MET A 172 -2.44 -5.15 1.73
N PHE A 173 -1.93 -4.87 2.95
CA PHE A 173 -2.61 -5.06 4.23
C PHE A 173 -2.98 -6.52 4.59
N ASN A 174 -2.39 -7.52 3.94
CA ASN A 174 -2.63 -8.91 4.25
C ASN A 174 -1.87 -9.35 5.52
N ILE A 175 -2.58 -9.54 6.62
CA ILE A 175 -2.00 -9.98 7.91
C ILE A 175 -1.34 -11.37 7.85
N THR A 176 -1.75 -12.20 6.89
CA THR A 176 -1.23 -13.58 6.72
C THR A 176 -0.14 -13.68 5.66
N ALA A 177 0.29 -12.55 5.08
CA ALA A 177 1.30 -12.55 4.03
C ALA A 177 2.59 -13.21 4.49
N LYS A 178 3.18 -14.02 3.60
CA LYS A 178 4.48 -14.66 3.80
C LYS A 178 5.24 -14.71 2.50
N SER A 179 6.45 -14.17 2.48
CA SER A 179 7.32 -14.22 1.31
C SER A 179 8.05 -15.55 1.18
N LYS A 180 8.68 -15.79 0.02
CA LYS A 180 9.55 -16.96 -0.21
C LYS A 180 10.75 -16.96 0.72
N ASP A 181 11.26 -15.77 1.06
CA ASP A 181 12.42 -15.59 1.94
C ASP A 181 12.05 -15.61 3.43
N GLY A 182 10.76 -15.82 3.75
CA GLY A 182 10.26 -15.98 5.10
C GLY A 182 9.90 -14.67 5.80
N ALA A 183 9.74 -13.58 5.10
CA ALA A 183 9.15 -12.35 5.64
C ALA A 183 7.67 -12.55 5.98
N ILE A 184 7.18 -11.94 7.04
CA ILE A 184 5.88 -12.24 7.65
C ILE A 184 5.08 -10.96 7.88
N GLY A 185 3.77 -11.05 7.61
CA GLY A 185 2.73 -10.12 8.05
C GLY A 185 2.68 -8.79 7.31
N LEU A 186 2.00 -7.82 7.91
CA LEU A 186 1.69 -6.52 7.32
C LEU A 186 2.90 -5.77 6.77
N MET A 187 3.99 -5.78 7.53
CA MET A 187 5.24 -5.08 7.21
C MET A 187 6.31 -5.99 6.61
N GLN A 188 5.98 -7.25 6.26
CA GLN A 188 6.91 -8.24 5.69
C GLN A 188 8.24 -8.29 6.45
N VAL A 189 8.17 -8.42 7.78
CA VAL A 189 9.36 -8.44 8.63
C VAL A 189 10.01 -9.81 8.62
N LEU A 190 11.32 -9.86 8.33
CA LEU A 190 12.11 -11.07 8.50
C LEU A 190 12.34 -11.38 9.98
N PRO A 191 12.27 -12.66 10.41
CA PRO A 191 12.55 -13.03 11.80
C PRO A 191 13.94 -12.59 12.31
N SER A 192 14.94 -12.54 11.44
CA SER A 192 16.28 -12.02 11.76
C SER A 192 16.25 -10.52 12.05
N THR A 193 15.53 -9.75 11.22
CA THR A 193 15.34 -8.31 11.42
C THR A 193 14.61 -8.03 12.72
N ALA A 194 13.54 -8.78 13.01
CA ALA A 194 12.80 -8.64 14.26
C ALA A 194 13.71 -8.85 15.48
N LYS A 195 14.54 -9.90 15.48
CA LYS A 195 15.48 -10.17 16.57
C LYS A 195 16.55 -9.10 16.72
N PHE A 196 16.98 -8.50 15.62
CA PHE A 196 17.99 -7.45 15.61
C PHE A 196 17.45 -6.15 16.19
N ILE A 197 16.26 -5.73 15.72
CA ILE A 197 15.77 -4.37 15.97
C ILE A 197 15.01 -4.22 17.28
N THR A 198 14.21 -5.23 17.65
CA THR A 198 13.28 -5.07 18.77
C THR A 198 13.97 -5.02 20.13
N SER A 199 13.51 -4.13 20.99
CA SER A 199 13.82 -4.12 22.43
C SER A 199 13.00 -5.16 23.21
N SER A 200 11.88 -5.65 22.66
CA SER A 200 10.97 -6.57 23.32
C SER A 200 11.61 -7.94 23.57
N LYS A 201 11.67 -8.34 24.86
CA LYS A 201 12.18 -9.65 25.28
C LYS A 201 11.32 -10.79 24.73
N ASP A 202 10.02 -10.56 24.60
CA ASP A 202 9.06 -11.56 24.13
C ASP A 202 9.31 -11.88 22.66
N VAL A 203 9.53 -10.88 21.82
CA VAL A 203 9.87 -11.06 20.40
C VAL A 203 11.24 -11.73 20.25
N LYS A 204 12.24 -11.31 21.03
CA LYS A 204 13.59 -11.93 21.00
C LYS A 204 13.60 -13.40 21.36
N ARG A 205 12.75 -13.81 22.32
CA ARG A 205 12.68 -15.18 22.85
C ARG A 205 11.71 -16.07 22.09
N SER A 206 10.72 -15.49 21.42
CA SER A 206 9.71 -16.24 20.69
C SER A 206 10.24 -16.82 19.40
N ASN A 207 9.47 -17.78 18.88
CA ASN A 207 9.62 -18.20 17.49
C ASN A 207 9.00 -17.15 16.55
N SER A 208 9.21 -17.28 15.24
CA SER A 208 8.70 -16.36 14.24
C SER A 208 7.17 -16.22 14.20
N ASN A 209 6.42 -17.10 14.88
CA ASN A 209 4.96 -17.05 14.88
C ASN A 209 4.40 -15.78 15.56
N ILE A 210 5.15 -15.16 16.47
CA ILE A 210 4.72 -13.90 17.10
C ILE A 210 4.54 -12.78 16.07
N LEU A 211 5.29 -12.80 14.97
CA LEU A 211 5.17 -11.83 13.87
C LEU A 211 3.88 -11.98 13.05
N LYS A 212 3.10 -13.04 13.29
CA LYS A 212 1.75 -13.18 12.71
C LYS A 212 0.71 -12.33 13.45
N ASN A 213 1.03 -11.87 14.66
CA ASN A 213 0.20 -10.89 15.33
C ASN A 213 0.40 -9.52 14.64
N PRO A 214 -0.66 -8.90 14.08
CA PRO A 214 -0.54 -7.68 13.29
C PRO A 214 -0.02 -6.49 14.10
N GLU A 215 -0.43 -6.32 15.36
CA GLU A 215 0.01 -5.21 16.20
C GLU A 215 1.50 -5.32 16.55
N ILE A 216 1.98 -6.55 16.83
CA ILE A 216 3.42 -6.80 17.08
C ILE A 216 4.22 -6.64 15.78
N ASN A 217 3.68 -7.10 14.66
CA ASN A 217 4.31 -6.94 13.35
C ASN A 217 4.52 -5.47 13.00
N LEU A 218 3.49 -4.65 13.23
CA LEU A 218 3.55 -3.19 13.03
C LEU A 218 4.52 -2.53 14.01
N GLU A 219 4.54 -2.95 15.27
CA GLU A 219 5.50 -2.41 16.26
C GLU A 219 6.94 -2.63 15.81
N VAL A 220 7.27 -3.87 15.43
CA VAL A 220 8.62 -4.24 14.95
C VAL A 220 8.95 -3.53 13.63
N GLY A 221 7.98 -3.44 12.72
CA GLY A 221 8.15 -2.72 11.44
C GLY A 221 8.43 -1.23 11.67
N GLN A 222 7.71 -0.60 12.59
CA GLN A 222 7.92 0.78 12.98
C GLN A 222 9.29 1.00 13.63
N GLU A 223 9.72 0.11 14.52
CA GLU A 223 11.07 0.14 15.11
C GLU A 223 12.15 0.05 14.02
N TYR A 224 11.95 -0.82 13.02
CA TYR A 224 12.88 -0.95 11.90
C TYR A 224 12.92 0.29 11.00
N LEU A 225 11.78 0.88 10.68
CA LEU A 225 11.73 2.15 9.95
C LEU A 225 12.42 3.27 10.69
N THR A 226 12.21 3.38 12.00
CA THR A 226 12.88 4.38 12.85
C THR A 226 14.40 4.19 12.81
N TYR A 227 14.87 2.96 12.97
CA TYR A 227 16.29 2.63 12.86
C TYR A 227 16.88 3.04 11.49
N LEU A 228 16.18 2.74 10.40
CA LEU A 228 16.64 3.10 9.06
C LEU A 228 16.68 4.62 8.85
N LEU A 229 15.68 5.35 9.35
CA LEU A 229 15.64 6.82 9.25
C LEU A 229 16.79 7.52 9.96
N ASP A 230 17.32 6.91 11.03
CA ASP A 230 18.43 7.45 11.81
C ASP A 230 19.81 7.10 11.21
N LEU A 231 19.87 6.26 10.17
CA LEU A 231 21.12 5.97 9.46
C LEU A 231 21.56 7.16 8.59
N GLU A 232 22.84 7.52 8.67
CA GLU A 232 23.44 8.61 7.89
C GLU A 232 23.21 8.45 6.38
N GLN A 233 23.35 7.21 5.85
CA GLN A 233 23.15 6.96 4.42
C GLN A 233 21.70 7.10 3.97
N VAL A 234 20.73 7.07 4.88
CA VAL A 234 19.30 7.30 4.60
C VAL A 234 18.95 8.79 4.72
N SER A 235 19.55 9.50 5.70
CA SER A 235 19.42 10.96 5.88
C SER A 235 17.97 11.46 5.85
N ARG A 236 17.04 10.67 6.37
CA ARG A 236 15.57 10.93 6.34
C ARG A 236 14.98 11.11 4.94
N ASN A 237 15.68 10.69 3.90
CA ASN A 237 15.18 10.69 2.53
C ASN A 237 14.28 9.46 2.31
N LEU A 238 13.02 9.69 1.90
CA LEU A 238 12.02 8.63 1.75
C LEU A 238 12.38 7.61 0.65
N ILE A 239 13.06 8.02 -0.42
CA ILE A 239 13.52 7.10 -1.47
C ILE A 239 14.62 6.18 -0.93
N PHE A 240 15.56 6.73 -0.16
CA PHE A 240 16.61 5.94 0.47
C PHE A 240 16.05 5.05 1.58
N LEU A 241 15.02 5.53 2.33
CA LEU A 241 14.31 4.72 3.29
C LEU A 241 13.67 3.49 2.63
N ALA A 242 12.90 3.70 1.57
CA ALA A 242 12.26 2.61 0.82
C ALA A 242 13.30 1.63 0.23
N THR A 243 14.40 2.16 -0.32
CA THR A 243 15.51 1.37 -0.84
C THR A 243 16.19 0.54 0.25
N ALA A 244 16.45 1.14 1.41
CA ALA A 244 17.08 0.46 2.55
C ALA A 244 16.15 -0.59 3.18
N TYR A 245 14.86 -0.31 3.22
CA TYR A 245 13.86 -1.25 3.74
C TYR A 245 13.81 -2.53 2.88
N ASN A 246 13.70 -2.37 1.58
CA ASN A 246 13.58 -3.48 0.63
C ASN A 246 14.91 -4.19 0.38
N GLY A 247 15.98 -3.45 0.12
CA GLY A 247 17.29 -3.99 -0.27
C GLY A 247 18.28 -4.17 0.89
N GLY A 248 17.98 -3.63 2.05
CA GLY A 248 18.88 -3.55 3.18
C GLY A 248 19.82 -2.32 3.13
N PRO A 249 20.16 -1.75 4.31
CA PRO A 249 20.99 -0.54 4.39
C PRO A 249 22.41 -0.73 3.84
N GLY A 250 22.97 -1.94 3.94
CA GLY A 250 24.28 -2.25 3.36
C GLY A 250 24.31 -2.16 1.83
N ASN A 251 23.26 -2.63 1.17
CA ASN A 251 23.14 -2.52 -0.28
C ASN A 251 22.92 -1.05 -0.72
N LEU A 252 22.11 -0.29 0.02
CA LEU A 252 21.97 1.14 -0.24
C LEU A 252 23.33 1.85 -0.22
N GLN A 253 24.14 1.60 0.81
CA GLN A 253 25.47 2.21 0.92
C GLN A 253 26.38 1.82 -0.26
N LYS A 254 26.35 0.54 -0.65
CA LYS A 254 27.09 0.05 -1.81
C LYS A 254 26.67 0.76 -3.10
N TRP A 255 25.37 0.85 -3.37
CA TRP A 255 24.83 1.50 -4.57
C TRP A 255 25.15 3.00 -4.60
N LYS A 256 25.06 3.70 -3.48
CA LYS A 256 25.47 5.12 -3.38
C LYS A 256 26.94 5.29 -3.74
N ASN A 257 27.81 4.42 -3.28
CA ASN A 257 29.24 4.48 -3.58
C ASN A 257 29.54 4.16 -5.06
N GLU A 258 28.84 3.17 -5.66
CA GLU A 258 29.02 2.77 -7.06
C GLU A 258 28.49 3.82 -8.05
N THR A 259 27.44 4.54 -7.69
CA THR A 259 26.83 5.53 -8.59
C THR A 259 27.47 6.92 -8.49
N ASN A 260 28.50 7.13 -7.63
CA ASN A 260 29.03 8.46 -7.33
C ASN A 260 27.87 9.45 -7.10
N TYR A 261 26.89 9.05 -6.28
CA TYR A 261 25.70 9.85 -6.04
C TYR A 261 26.11 11.23 -5.58
N MET A 262 26.12 12.17 -6.52
CA MET A 262 26.18 13.57 -6.21
C MET A 262 24.78 14.00 -5.81
N ASP A 263 24.66 14.51 -4.62
CA ASP A 263 23.45 15.16 -4.14
C ASP A 263 23.19 16.33 -5.12
N ASP A 264 22.25 16.15 -6.05
CA ASP A 264 21.74 17.24 -6.89
C ASP A 264 20.85 18.11 -5.96
N SER A 265 21.50 18.79 -5.00
CA SER A 265 20.92 19.82 -4.12
C SER A 265 20.56 21.07 -4.88
#